data_963a627fd908495745298ee2c21881cd
#
_entry.id   963a627fd908495745298ee2c21881cd
#
_cell.length_a   1.000
_cell.length_b   1.000
_cell.length_c   1.000
_cell.angle_alpha   90.00
_cell.angle_beta   90.00
_cell.angle_gamma   90.00
#
_symmetry.space_group_name_H-M   'P 1'
#
loop_
_entity.id
_entity.type
_entity.pdbx_description
1 polymer ?
#
loop_
_entity_poly.entity_id
_entity_poly.type
_entity_poly.pdbx_seq_one_letter_code
_entity_poly.pdbx_strand_id
1 'polypeptide(L)'
;MNESSRQERIIRTSVVGILVNLLIAAVKIMIGTLASSIAIVSEGINNATDAGSSFLTYIGTKLSGKHPDEKHPFGYGRIEYLTGMVVGVLILYAGLGMLKESVEGILHPSDMNVSILTVLIVAGTAVTKFILGMYTIKVGKSVESEVLLAVGEDGRNDSYFSGLTILSSVIFLFTGFSLDAYAGIVFSFVVIKSGVDTLKNTASDLIGRSGKEELARKLYKEIRATDGVISAIDMMLHDYGPDRYSGSVNIEIDHKRSIGEVYEEIHRLQLRIMEEYHVTMVFGIYAVDEDTSDIVDIRRYIGKFVRVNEHVKSFHALYLSKETGTLYCDLIVDYALGGWEELKESFIEYMKKQYPEYEISLTIETEFV
;
A
#
# COMPACT_ATOMS: atom_id res chain seq x y z
N MET A 1 12.23 9.75 5.88
CA MET A 1 12.00 11.18 5.48
C MET A 1 11.05 11.76 6.50
N ASN A 2 11.22 13.01 6.96
CA ASN A 2 10.30 13.60 7.95
C ASN A 2 8.91 13.82 7.31
N GLU A 3 7.81 13.53 8.06
CA GLU A 3 6.40 13.63 7.58
C GLU A 3 6.12 15.00 6.93
N SER A 4 6.57 16.08 7.57
CA SER A 4 6.44 17.46 7.05
C SER A 4 7.09 17.63 5.67
N SER A 5 8.27 17.09 5.46
CA SER A 5 8.98 17.18 4.17
C SER A 5 8.35 16.32 3.08
N ARG A 6 7.72 15.19 3.46
CA ARG A 6 6.95 14.33 2.57
C ARG A 6 5.71 15.05 2.04
N GLN A 7 4.90 15.59 2.94
CA GLN A 7 3.68 16.32 2.59
C GLN A 7 3.98 17.56 1.74
N GLU A 8 5.00 18.34 2.07
CA GLU A 8 5.41 19.51 1.29
C GLU A 8 5.76 19.13 -0.15
N ARG A 9 6.47 18.02 -0.36
CA ARG A 9 6.82 17.53 -1.70
C ARG A 9 5.59 17.09 -2.49
N ILE A 10 4.63 16.39 -1.87
CA ILE A 10 3.38 16.00 -2.51
C ILE A 10 2.58 17.24 -2.90
N ILE A 11 2.37 18.17 -1.96
CA ILE A 11 1.66 19.42 -2.18
C ILE A 11 2.28 20.23 -3.32
N ARG A 12 3.59 20.41 -3.30
CA ARG A 12 4.31 21.15 -4.35
C ARG A 12 4.14 20.49 -5.71
N THR A 13 4.23 19.18 -5.78
CA THR A 13 4.04 18.42 -7.04
C THR A 13 2.61 18.53 -7.54
N SER A 14 1.61 18.43 -6.66
CA SER A 14 0.20 18.61 -7.01
C SER A 14 -0.09 20.03 -7.52
N VAL A 15 0.46 21.06 -6.87
CA VAL A 15 0.33 22.46 -7.34
C VAL A 15 0.94 22.64 -8.73
N VAL A 16 2.12 22.07 -8.99
CA VAL A 16 2.73 22.09 -10.33
C VAL A 16 1.81 21.37 -11.32
N GLY A 17 1.26 20.22 -10.96
CA GLY A 17 0.29 19.47 -11.78
C GLY A 17 -0.95 20.30 -12.12
N ILE A 18 -1.56 20.95 -11.12
CA ILE A 18 -2.71 21.85 -11.31
C ILE A 18 -2.37 22.96 -12.31
N LEU A 19 -1.29 23.69 -12.07
CA LEU A 19 -0.92 24.83 -12.91
C LEU A 19 -0.63 24.44 -14.35
N VAL A 20 0.15 23.36 -14.56
CA VAL A 20 0.49 22.88 -15.90
C VAL A 20 -0.75 22.37 -16.65
N ASN A 21 -1.60 21.55 -16.00
CA ASN A 21 -2.81 21.03 -16.63
C ASN A 21 -3.81 22.15 -16.95
N LEU A 22 -3.98 23.14 -16.07
CA LEU A 22 -4.83 24.31 -16.37
C LEU A 22 -4.28 25.14 -17.52
N LEU A 23 -2.96 25.32 -17.61
CA LEU A 23 -2.34 26.03 -18.72
C LEU A 23 -2.57 25.29 -20.05
N ILE A 24 -2.36 23.97 -20.08
CA ILE A 24 -2.62 23.15 -21.25
C ILE A 24 -4.10 23.21 -21.64
N ALA A 25 -5.00 23.09 -20.67
CA ALA A 25 -6.45 23.18 -20.88
C ALA A 25 -6.83 24.54 -21.52
N ALA A 26 -6.34 25.64 -20.93
CA ALA A 26 -6.62 26.98 -21.46
C ALA A 26 -6.13 27.16 -22.90
N VAL A 27 -4.91 26.72 -23.19
CA VAL A 27 -4.32 26.79 -24.54
C VAL A 27 -5.14 25.95 -25.51
N LYS A 28 -5.49 24.71 -25.17
CA LYS A 28 -6.28 23.82 -26.06
C LYS A 28 -7.70 24.34 -26.27
N ILE A 29 -8.39 24.77 -25.23
CA ILE A 29 -9.74 25.33 -25.36
C ILE A 29 -9.74 26.59 -26.24
N MET A 30 -8.79 27.52 -26.03
CA MET A 30 -8.67 28.73 -26.82
C MET A 30 -8.41 28.40 -28.31
N ILE A 31 -7.47 27.52 -28.61
CA ILE A 31 -7.11 27.17 -29.98
C ILE A 31 -8.21 26.32 -30.62
N GLY A 32 -8.81 25.39 -29.89
CA GLY A 32 -9.93 24.58 -30.36
C GLY A 32 -11.13 25.41 -30.76
N THR A 33 -11.43 26.45 -29.95
CA THR A 33 -12.53 27.41 -30.24
C THR A 33 -12.22 28.25 -31.50
N LEU A 34 -10.99 28.77 -31.59
CA LEU A 34 -10.55 29.54 -32.78
C LEU A 34 -10.52 28.70 -34.06
N ALA A 35 -10.16 27.44 -33.95
CA ALA A 35 -10.13 26.49 -35.06
C ALA A 35 -11.47 25.79 -35.34
N SER A 36 -12.52 26.10 -34.55
CA SER A 36 -13.80 25.41 -34.57
C SER A 36 -13.67 23.87 -34.48
N SER A 37 -12.69 23.41 -33.74
CA SER A 37 -12.38 21.98 -33.56
C SER A 37 -12.89 21.47 -32.20
N ILE A 38 -13.98 20.71 -32.25
CA ILE A 38 -14.58 20.09 -31.07
C ILE A 38 -13.59 19.14 -30.40
N ALA A 39 -12.80 18.42 -31.19
CA ALA A 39 -11.79 17.47 -30.66
C ALA A 39 -10.75 18.15 -29.77
N ILE A 40 -10.21 19.30 -30.21
CA ILE A 40 -9.21 20.04 -29.40
C ILE A 40 -9.84 20.63 -28.14
N VAL A 41 -11.09 21.10 -28.21
CA VAL A 41 -11.86 21.59 -27.06
C VAL A 41 -12.07 20.45 -26.05
N SER A 42 -12.49 19.26 -26.52
CA SER A 42 -12.64 18.05 -25.68
C SER A 42 -11.35 17.66 -24.99
N GLU A 43 -10.23 17.65 -25.68
CA GLU A 43 -8.92 17.41 -25.04
C GLU A 43 -8.56 18.48 -24.01
N GLY A 44 -8.93 19.75 -24.25
CA GLY A 44 -8.77 20.82 -23.27
C GLY A 44 -9.59 20.57 -22.00
N ILE A 45 -10.85 20.13 -22.14
CA ILE A 45 -11.71 19.76 -21.01
C ILE A 45 -11.11 18.57 -20.24
N ASN A 46 -10.58 17.56 -20.92
CA ASN A 46 -9.90 16.44 -20.27
C ASN A 46 -8.72 16.91 -19.41
N ASN A 47 -7.89 17.82 -19.93
CA ASN A 47 -6.78 18.39 -19.14
C ASN A 47 -7.26 19.22 -17.93
N ALA A 48 -8.45 19.86 -18.01
CA ALA A 48 -9.06 20.50 -16.85
C ALA A 48 -9.49 19.47 -15.79
N THR A 49 -9.94 18.28 -16.19
CA THR A 49 -10.27 17.15 -15.30
C THR A 49 -9.00 16.62 -14.60
N ASP A 50 -7.86 16.54 -15.30
CA ASP A 50 -6.57 16.13 -14.72
C ASP A 50 -6.07 17.15 -13.67
N ALA A 51 -6.34 18.44 -13.91
CA ALA A 51 -6.11 19.47 -12.89
C ALA A 51 -6.98 19.23 -11.64
N GLY A 52 -8.22 18.76 -11.83
CA GLY A 52 -9.12 18.34 -10.75
C GLY A 52 -8.54 17.17 -9.93
N SER A 53 -7.99 16.14 -10.57
CA SER A 53 -7.33 15.02 -9.90
C SER A 53 -6.12 15.48 -9.07
N SER A 54 -5.31 16.38 -9.63
CA SER A 54 -4.18 17.00 -8.90
C SER A 54 -4.66 17.85 -7.72
N PHE A 55 -5.79 18.53 -7.84
CA PHE A 55 -6.40 19.31 -6.76
C PHE A 55 -6.94 18.42 -5.64
N LEU A 56 -7.56 17.29 -5.97
CA LEU A 56 -7.98 16.29 -4.99
C LEU A 56 -6.77 15.76 -4.22
N THR A 57 -5.66 15.45 -4.91
CA THR A 57 -4.41 15.02 -4.28
C THR A 57 -3.87 16.07 -3.30
N TYR A 58 -3.89 17.36 -3.70
CA TYR A 58 -3.50 18.47 -2.83
C TYR A 58 -4.36 18.52 -1.55
N ILE A 59 -5.68 18.50 -1.69
CA ILE A 59 -6.61 18.53 -0.53
C ILE A 59 -6.43 17.28 0.33
N GLY A 60 -6.39 16.10 -0.28
CA GLY A 60 -6.24 14.83 0.43
C GLY A 60 -4.97 14.81 1.29
N THR A 61 -3.84 15.21 0.71
CA THR A 61 -2.57 15.28 1.45
C THR A 61 -2.60 16.32 2.57
N LYS A 62 -3.22 17.46 2.34
CA LYS A 62 -3.36 18.49 3.39
C LYS A 62 -4.25 18.03 4.54
N LEU A 63 -5.31 17.27 4.24
CA LEU A 63 -6.21 16.73 5.27
C LEU A 63 -5.57 15.54 5.99
N SER A 64 -4.83 14.68 5.30
CA SER A 64 -4.15 13.52 5.91
C SER A 64 -3.11 13.94 6.94
N GLY A 65 -2.49 15.12 6.75
CA GLY A 65 -1.53 15.71 7.69
C GLY A 65 -2.15 16.33 8.93
N LYS A 66 -3.47 16.34 9.09
CA LYS A 66 -4.11 16.89 10.28
C LYS A 66 -3.78 16.06 11.52
N HIS A 67 -3.49 16.75 12.63
CA HIS A 67 -3.22 16.10 13.92
C HIS A 67 -4.42 15.31 14.42
N PRO A 68 -4.19 14.26 15.23
CA PRO A 68 -5.24 13.53 15.93
C PRO A 68 -6.15 14.48 16.74
N ASP A 69 -7.43 14.13 16.81
CA ASP A 69 -8.42 14.79 17.66
C ASP A 69 -9.30 13.73 18.37
N GLU A 70 -10.25 14.19 19.21
CA GLU A 70 -11.11 13.28 19.98
C GLU A 70 -11.92 12.30 19.11
N LYS A 71 -12.27 12.70 17.87
CA LYS A 71 -13.04 11.86 16.93
C LYS A 71 -12.14 10.91 16.14
N HIS A 72 -10.90 11.29 15.91
CA HIS A 72 -9.91 10.53 15.12
C HIS A 72 -8.59 10.43 15.90
N PRO A 73 -8.54 9.61 16.96
CA PRO A 73 -7.38 9.51 17.86
C PRO A 73 -6.11 9.00 17.16
N PHE A 74 -6.26 8.24 16.07
CA PHE A 74 -5.14 7.80 15.23
C PHE A 74 -4.77 8.77 14.10
N GLY A 75 -5.44 9.96 14.05
CA GLY A 75 -5.22 10.98 13.04
C GLY A 75 -5.96 10.72 11.73
N TYR A 76 -5.59 11.46 10.71
CA TYR A 76 -6.29 11.52 9.43
C TYR A 76 -5.49 10.91 8.26
N GLY A 77 -4.38 10.21 8.52
CA GLY A 77 -3.48 9.71 7.48
C GLY A 77 -4.16 8.84 6.42
N ARG A 78 -5.17 8.04 6.80
CA ARG A 78 -5.95 7.22 5.85
C ARG A 78 -6.77 8.01 4.83
N ILE A 79 -6.91 9.34 5.00
CA ILE A 79 -7.52 10.20 3.96
C ILE A 79 -6.71 10.15 2.66
N GLU A 80 -5.40 9.94 2.71
CA GLU A 80 -4.59 9.77 1.51
C GLU A 80 -5.06 8.56 0.69
N TYR A 81 -5.35 7.43 1.33
CA TYR A 81 -5.88 6.24 0.65
C TYR A 81 -7.29 6.46 0.08
N LEU A 82 -8.17 7.14 0.83
CA LEU A 82 -9.50 7.52 0.32
C LEU A 82 -9.38 8.44 -0.91
N THR A 83 -8.44 9.39 -0.87
CA THR A 83 -8.15 10.26 -2.02
C THR A 83 -7.68 9.45 -3.23
N GLY A 84 -6.78 8.48 -3.02
CA GLY A 84 -6.33 7.56 -4.05
C GLY A 84 -7.48 6.76 -4.68
N MET A 85 -8.43 6.30 -3.85
CA MET A 85 -9.64 5.62 -4.37
C MET A 85 -10.48 6.55 -5.26
N VAL A 86 -10.70 7.79 -4.85
CA VAL A 86 -11.47 8.77 -5.66
C VAL A 86 -10.75 9.04 -6.98
N VAL A 87 -9.43 9.23 -6.96
CA VAL A 87 -8.62 9.41 -8.18
C VAL A 87 -8.69 8.16 -9.06
N GLY A 88 -8.58 6.96 -8.48
CA GLY A 88 -8.71 5.69 -9.22
C GLY A 88 -10.08 5.54 -9.92
N VAL A 89 -11.16 5.96 -9.25
CA VAL A 89 -12.52 5.99 -9.86
C VAL A 89 -12.58 6.97 -11.04
N LEU A 90 -11.97 8.15 -10.92
CA LEU A 90 -11.92 9.14 -12.00
C LEU A 90 -11.14 8.63 -13.21
N ILE A 91 -9.99 7.98 -12.99
CA ILE A 91 -9.19 7.34 -14.04
C ILE A 91 -10.00 6.24 -14.74
N LEU A 92 -10.67 5.38 -13.96
CA LEU A 92 -11.52 4.32 -14.51
C LEU A 92 -12.66 4.89 -15.35
N TYR A 93 -13.31 5.95 -14.87
CA TYR A 93 -14.36 6.64 -15.60
C TYR A 93 -13.85 7.25 -16.92
N ALA A 94 -12.69 7.89 -16.88
CA ALA A 94 -12.04 8.44 -18.09
C ALA A 94 -11.71 7.34 -19.11
N GLY A 95 -11.16 6.20 -18.66
CA GLY A 95 -10.87 5.05 -19.51
C GLY A 95 -12.12 4.45 -20.18
N LEU A 96 -13.24 4.36 -19.45
CA LEU A 96 -14.54 3.91 -19.99
C LEU A 96 -15.10 4.92 -20.99
N GLY A 97 -14.96 6.22 -20.73
CA GLY A 97 -15.33 7.29 -21.64
C GLY A 97 -14.54 7.21 -22.95
N MET A 98 -13.21 7.05 -22.86
CA MET A 98 -12.34 6.88 -24.01
C MET A 98 -12.69 5.62 -24.84
N LEU A 99 -13.03 4.51 -24.17
CA LEU A 99 -13.49 3.29 -24.87
C LEU A 99 -14.76 3.55 -25.67
N LYS A 100 -15.73 4.20 -25.03
CA LYS A 100 -17.02 4.55 -25.69
C LYS A 100 -16.77 5.45 -26.90
N GLU A 101 -16.03 6.52 -26.76
CA GLU A 101 -15.69 7.46 -27.83
C GLU A 101 -14.94 6.79 -28.99
N SER A 102 -14.03 5.89 -28.68
CA SER A 102 -13.28 5.11 -29.69
C SER A 102 -14.18 4.15 -30.45
N VAL A 103 -15.13 3.48 -29.79
CA VAL A 103 -16.12 2.61 -30.46
C VAL A 103 -17.06 3.43 -31.33
N GLU A 104 -17.54 4.56 -30.85
CA GLU A 104 -18.39 5.49 -31.65
C GLU A 104 -17.61 6.01 -32.86
N GLY A 105 -16.32 6.34 -32.74
CA GLY A 105 -15.47 6.77 -33.85
C GLY A 105 -15.23 5.71 -34.92
N ILE A 106 -15.30 4.41 -34.60
CA ILE A 106 -15.25 3.32 -35.59
C ILE A 106 -16.62 3.21 -36.31
N LEU A 107 -17.73 3.33 -35.56
CA LEU A 107 -19.08 3.19 -36.12
C LEU A 107 -19.50 4.39 -36.95
N HIS A 108 -19.05 5.57 -36.59
CA HIS A 108 -19.38 6.85 -37.22
C HIS A 108 -18.09 7.64 -37.50
N PRO A 109 -17.30 7.26 -38.52
CA PRO A 109 -16.10 7.98 -38.89
C PRO A 109 -16.41 9.45 -39.21
N SER A 110 -15.77 10.38 -38.52
CA SER A 110 -15.88 11.81 -38.81
C SER A 110 -14.75 12.27 -39.73
N ASP A 111 -15.06 13.26 -40.59
CA ASP A 111 -14.04 13.90 -41.41
C ASP A 111 -13.04 14.63 -40.54
N MET A 112 -11.79 14.19 -40.56
CA MET A 112 -10.73 14.82 -39.79
C MET A 112 -10.20 16.06 -40.49
N ASN A 113 -10.41 17.24 -39.89
CA ASN A 113 -9.73 18.48 -40.31
C ASN A 113 -8.36 18.60 -39.63
N VAL A 114 -7.37 17.91 -40.16
CA VAL A 114 -6.01 17.94 -39.59
C VAL A 114 -5.26 19.15 -40.18
N SER A 115 -4.88 20.10 -39.29
CA SER A 115 -3.99 21.20 -39.62
C SER A 115 -2.61 20.93 -39.04
N ILE A 116 -1.54 21.36 -39.73
CA ILE A 116 -0.15 21.30 -39.22
C ILE A 116 -0.04 22.01 -37.85
N LEU A 117 -0.76 23.13 -37.68
CA LEU A 117 -0.79 23.85 -36.41
C LEU A 117 -1.38 23.00 -35.28
N THR A 118 -2.47 22.26 -35.56
CA THR A 118 -3.07 21.31 -34.62
C THR A 118 -2.08 20.25 -34.17
N VAL A 119 -1.38 19.64 -35.12
CA VAL A 119 -0.37 18.60 -34.83
C VAL A 119 0.76 19.15 -33.95
N LEU A 120 1.27 20.35 -34.24
CA LEU A 120 2.35 20.98 -33.48
C LEU A 120 1.91 21.28 -32.02
N ILE A 121 0.67 21.72 -31.83
CA ILE A 121 0.14 22.01 -30.50
C ILE A 121 -0.06 20.72 -29.71
N VAL A 122 -0.66 19.70 -30.31
CA VAL A 122 -0.81 18.39 -29.68
C VAL A 122 0.54 17.81 -29.32
N ALA A 123 1.54 17.92 -30.19
CA ALA A 123 2.90 17.47 -29.91
C ALA A 123 3.53 18.23 -28.71
N GLY A 124 3.42 19.56 -28.67
CA GLY A 124 3.94 20.37 -27.57
C GLY A 124 3.26 20.04 -26.23
N THR A 125 1.93 19.84 -26.22
CA THR A 125 1.20 19.45 -25.02
C THR A 125 1.52 18.01 -24.58
N ALA A 126 1.69 17.07 -25.51
CA ALA A 126 2.07 15.71 -25.23
C ALA A 126 3.46 15.62 -24.55
N VAL A 127 4.44 16.34 -25.08
CA VAL A 127 5.79 16.42 -24.47
C VAL A 127 5.71 17.02 -23.08
N THR A 128 4.93 18.09 -22.89
CA THR A 128 4.76 18.74 -21.59
C THR A 128 4.11 17.79 -20.56
N LYS A 129 3.07 17.08 -20.96
CA LYS A 129 2.41 16.06 -20.12
C LYS A 129 3.35 14.89 -19.80
N PHE A 130 4.13 14.43 -20.76
CA PHE A 130 5.10 13.36 -20.53
C PHE A 130 6.12 13.74 -19.48
N ILE A 131 6.69 14.94 -19.57
CA ILE A 131 7.65 15.46 -18.59
C ILE A 131 7.00 15.60 -17.22
N LEU A 132 5.79 16.15 -17.16
CA LEU A 132 5.03 16.28 -15.91
C LEU A 132 4.72 14.91 -15.30
N GLY A 133 4.22 13.95 -16.09
CA GLY A 133 3.92 12.60 -15.65
C GLY A 133 5.15 11.89 -15.08
N MET A 134 6.27 11.93 -15.79
CA MET A 134 7.54 11.33 -15.32
C MET A 134 8.05 12.01 -14.04
N TYR A 135 7.92 13.32 -13.92
CA TYR A 135 8.27 14.05 -12.71
C TYR A 135 7.38 13.61 -11.54
N THR A 136 6.07 13.55 -11.74
CA THR A 136 5.09 13.15 -10.73
C THR A 136 5.32 11.71 -10.28
N ILE A 137 5.56 10.76 -11.20
CA ILE A 137 5.91 9.36 -10.88
C ILE A 137 7.21 9.30 -10.05
N LYS A 138 8.24 10.03 -10.46
CA LYS A 138 9.52 10.05 -9.73
C LYS A 138 9.35 10.56 -8.30
N VAL A 139 8.59 11.63 -8.11
CA VAL A 139 8.27 12.13 -6.77
C VAL A 139 7.41 11.14 -6.01
N GLY A 140 6.33 10.60 -6.62
CA GLY A 140 5.43 9.61 -6.03
C GLY A 140 6.19 8.41 -5.46
N LYS A 141 7.12 7.84 -6.24
CA LYS A 141 8.01 6.75 -5.77
C LYS A 141 8.89 7.17 -4.58
N SER A 142 9.42 8.40 -4.60
CA SER A 142 10.32 8.86 -3.54
C SER A 142 9.62 9.21 -2.22
N VAL A 143 8.31 9.44 -2.25
CA VAL A 143 7.47 9.75 -1.10
C VAL A 143 6.45 8.65 -0.79
N GLU A 144 6.52 7.51 -1.48
CA GLU A 144 5.59 6.37 -1.33
C GLU A 144 4.11 6.80 -1.35
N SER A 145 3.73 7.62 -2.35
CA SER A 145 2.34 8.09 -2.52
C SER A 145 1.70 7.44 -3.73
N GLU A 146 0.78 6.51 -3.50
CA GLU A 146 0.00 5.84 -4.54
C GLU A 146 -0.85 6.84 -5.34
N VAL A 147 -1.32 7.90 -4.68
CA VAL A 147 -2.10 8.96 -5.34
C VAL A 147 -1.26 9.69 -6.39
N LEU A 148 -0.01 10.10 -6.04
CA LEU A 148 0.90 10.72 -7.01
C LEU A 148 1.31 9.76 -8.11
N LEU A 149 1.50 8.48 -7.80
CA LEU A 149 1.79 7.45 -8.80
C LEU A 149 0.65 7.35 -9.81
N ALA A 150 -0.60 7.24 -9.33
CA ALA A 150 -1.79 7.17 -10.18
C ALA A 150 -1.91 8.39 -11.11
N VAL A 151 -1.83 9.61 -10.54
CA VAL A 151 -1.90 10.87 -11.31
C VAL A 151 -0.76 10.99 -12.33
N GLY A 152 0.45 10.56 -11.94
CA GLY A 152 1.60 10.59 -12.83
C GLY A 152 1.52 9.57 -13.98
N GLU A 153 1.03 8.38 -13.70
CA GLU A 153 0.81 7.33 -14.70
C GLU A 153 -0.30 7.72 -15.69
N ASP A 154 -1.38 8.30 -15.21
CA ASP A 154 -2.44 8.83 -16.03
C ASP A 154 -1.92 9.90 -17.00
N GLY A 155 -1.20 10.92 -16.51
CA GLY A 155 -0.57 11.94 -17.34
C GLY A 155 0.44 11.39 -18.37
N ARG A 156 1.18 10.33 -18.01
CA ARG A 156 2.08 9.63 -18.94
C ARG A 156 1.30 8.87 -20.02
N ASN A 157 0.23 8.17 -19.64
CA ASN A 157 -0.63 7.42 -20.55
C ASN A 157 -1.29 8.37 -21.56
N ASP A 158 -1.80 9.51 -21.10
CA ASP A 158 -2.33 10.58 -21.98
C ASP A 158 -1.31 11.05 -23.01
N SER A 159 -0.03 11.15 -22.61
CA SER A 159 1.05 11.54 -23.55
C SER A 159 1.27 10.48 -24.62
N TYR A 160 1.24 9.20 -24.26
CA TYR A 160 1.34 8.12 -25.25
C TYR A 160 0.15 8.11 -26.21
N PHE A 161 -1.06 8.33 -25.68
CA PHE A 161 -2.25 8.47 -26.51
C PHE A 161 -2.12 9.63 -27.49
N SER A 162 -1.73 10.83 -27.01
CA SER A 162 -1.49 11.98 -27.89
C SER A 162 -0.41 11.68 -28.95
N GLY A 163 0.64 10.92 -28.62
CA GLY A 163 1.64 10.47 -29.58
C GLY A 163 1.08 9.57 -30.68
N LEU A 164 0.17 8.68 -30.33
CA LEU A 164 -0.54 7.85 -31.34
C LEU A 164 -1.51 8.66 -32.18
N THR A 165 -2.20 9.64 -31.61
CA THR A 165 -3.07 10.56 -32.36
C THR A 165 -2.26 11.35 -33.39
N ILE A 166 -1.05 11.79 -33.02
CA ILE A 166 -0.12 12.44 -33.97
C ILE A 166 0.24 11.48 -35.11
N LEU A 167 0.65 10.25 -34.77
CA LEU A 167 1.04 9.23 -35.75
C LEU A 167 -0.14 8.90 -36.69
N SER A 168 -1.34 8.73 -36.12
CA SER A 168 -2.58 8.51 -36.89
C SER A 168 -2.88 9.68 -37.82
N SER A 169 -2.74 10.92 -37.33
CA SER A 169 -2.94 12.13 -38.13
C SER A 169 -1.98 12.21 -39.32
N VAL A 170 -0.72 11.82 -39.09
CA VAL A 170 0.28 11.75 -40.19
C VAL A 170 -0.11 10.67 -41.21
N ILE A 171 -0.48 9.47 -40.77
CA ILE A 171 -0.93 8.38 -41.64
C ILE A 171 -2.16 8.81 -42.44
N PHE A 172 -3.13 9.47 -41.78
CA PHE A 172 -4.33 10.00 -42.47
C PHE A 172 -4.02 10.97 -43.60
N LEU A 173 -3.02 11.87 -43.40
CA LEU A 173 -2.61 12.81 -44.43
C LEU A 173 -2.06 12.12 -45.68
N PHE A 174 -1.48 10.91 -45.57
CA PHE A 174 -0.90 10.17 -46.69
C PHE A 174 -1.87 9.13 -47.29
N THR A 175 -2.75 8.55 -46.47
CA THR A 175 -3.55 7.38 -46.87
C THR A 175 -5.08 7.63 -46.88
N GLY A 176 -5.51 8.70 -46.21
CA GLY A 176 -6.95 8.94 -45.96
C GLY A 176 -7.58 8.02 -44.93
N PHE A 177 -6.79 7.15 -44.28
CA PHE A 177 -7.26 6.20 -43.26
C PHE A 177 -6.88 6.66 -41.87
N SER A 178 -7.89 6.79 -40.98
CA SER A 178 -7.66 7.16 -39.56
C SER A 178 -7.49 5.93 -38.68
N LEU A 179 -6.40 5.90 -37.91
CA LEU A 179 -6.12 4.87 -36.90
C LEU A 179 -6.55 5.28 -35.48
N ASP A 180 -7.01 6.52 -35.27
CA ASP A 180 -7.28 7.08 -33.93
C ASP A 180 -8.24 6.23 -33.12
N ALA A 181 -9.38 5.85 -33.72
CA ALA A 181 -10.39 5.07 -33.01
C ALA A 181 -9.87 3.67 -32.60
N TYR A 182 -9.08 3.02 -33.43
CA TYR A 182 -8.49 1.71 -33.12
C TYR A 182 -7.42 1.82 -32.03
N ALA A 183 -6.56 2.84 -32.13
CA ALA A 183 -5.58 3.14 -31.10
C ALA A 183 -6.28 3.48 -29.76
N GLY A 184 -7.36 4.26 -29.80
CA GLY A 184 -8.16 4.63 -28.64
C GLY A 184 -8.73 3.43 -27.90
N ILE A 185 -9.18 2.39 -28.60
CA ILE A 185 -9.62 1.13 -27.95
C ILE A 185 -8.49 0.49 -27.17
N VAL A 186 -7.31 0.33 -27.78
CA VAL A 186 -6.18 -0.30 -27.11
C VAL A 186 -5.76 0.50 -25.87
N PHE A 187 -5.71 1.83 -26.00
CA PHE A 187 -5.34 2.70 -24.88
C PHE A 187 -6.38 2.74 -23.78
N SER A 188 -7.66 2.71 -24.10
CA SER A 188 -8.71 2.67 -23.09
C SER A 188 -8.55 1.46 -22.14
N PHE A 189 -8.15 0.30 -22.65
CA PHE A 189 -7.85 -0.86 -21.80
C PHE A 189 -6.63 -0.63 -20.88
N VAL A 190 -5.62 0.11 -21.35
CA VAL A 190 -4.45 0.47 -20.51
C VAL A 190 -4.89 1.39 -19.36
N VAL A 191 -5.71 2.43 -19.68
CA VAL A 191 -6.22 3.39 -18.69
C VAL A 191 -7.17 2.72 -17.71
N ILE A 192 -8.10 1.87 -18.19
CA ILE A 192 -9.01 1.09 -17.35
C ILE A 192 -8.20 0.20 -16.38
N LYS A 193 -7.18 -0.49 -16.89
CA LYS A 193 -6.30 -1.31 -16.04
C LYS A 193 -5.61 -0.46 -14.97
N SER A 194 -5.05 0.69 -15.34
CA SER A 194 -4.41 1.61 -14.39
C SER A 194 -5.38 2.05 -13.28
N GLY A 195 -6.60 2.44 -13.63
CA GLY A 195 -7.65 2.79 -12.65
C GLY A 195 -8.00 1.62 -11.72
N VAL A 196 -8.14 0.41 -12.26
CA VAL A 196 -8.41 -0.80 -11.47
C VAL A 196 -7.24 -1.13 -10.54
N ASP A 197 -6.00 -1.04 -11.02
CA ASP A 197 -4.81 -1.32 -10.21
C ASP A 197 -4.67 -0.29 -9.08
N THR A 198 -4.92 1.00 -9.35
CA THR A 198 -4.97 2.06 -8.32
C THR A 198 -6.02 1.76 -7.26
N LEU A 199 -7.24 1.37 -7.66
CA LEU A 199 -8.31 1.02 -6.73
C LEU A 199 -7.96 -0.19 -5.86
N LYS A 200 -7.37 -1.23 -6.46
CA LYS A 200 -6.93 -2.43 -5.74
C LYS A 200 -5.84 -2.11 -4.72
N ASN A 201 -4.83 -1.33 -5.10
CA ASN A 201 -3.73 -0.96 -4.22
C ASN A 201 -4.22 -0.16 -3.03
N THR A 202 -4.97 0.92 -3.28
CA THR A 202 -5.49 1.78 -2.20
C THR A 202 -6.51 1.07 -1.32
N ALA A 203 -7.34 0.18 -1.87
CA ALA A 203 -8.24 -0.67 -1.08
C ALA A 203 -7.46 -1.67 -0.21
N SER A 204 -6.41 -2.28 -0.75
CA SER A 204 -5.52 -3.19 -0.01
C SER A 204 -4.83 -2.48 1.16
N ASP A 205 -4.38 -1.24 0.96
CA ASP A 205 -3.76 -0.43 2.02
C ASP A 205 -4.78 -0.08 3.12
N LEU A 206 -6.04 0.21 2.76
CA LEU A 206 -7.13 0.45 3.72
C LEU A 206 -7.50 -0.78 4.54
N ILE A 207 -7.52 -1.97 3.91
CA ILE A 207 -7.83 -3.26 4.55
C ILE A 207 -6.72 -3.66 5.52
N GLY A 208 -5.49 -3.24 5.26
CA GLY A 208 -4.33 -3.60 6.06
C GLY A 208 -3.39 -4.54 5.32
N ARG A 209 -2.79 -4.04 4.24
CA ARG A 209 -1.78 -4.79 3.49
C ARG A 209 -0.56 -5.03 4.37
N SER A 210 -0.07 -6.28 4.40
CA SER A 210 1.25 -6.64 4.93
C SER A 210 2.35 -6.11 4.01
N GLY A 211 2.53 -4.80 3.95
CA GLY A 211 3.47 -4.14 3.04
C GLY A 211 4.72 -3.58 3.71
N LYS A 212 4.87 -3.79 5.01
CA LYS A 212 5.94 -3.19 5.80
C LYS A 212 6.94 -4.22 6.32
N GLU A 213 7.17 -5.30 5.55
CA GLU A 213 8.13 -6.35 5.92
C GLU A 213 9.52 -5.80 6.28
N GLU A 214 9.97 -4.75 5.58
CA GLU A 214 11.26 -4.12 5.89
C GLU A 214 11.23 -3.42 7.24
N LEU A 215 10.14 -2.71 7.56
CA LEU A 215 9.94 -2.06 8.85
C LEU A 215 9.85 -3.11 9.96
N ALA A 216 9.04 -4.15 9.77
CA ALA A 216 8.92 -5.25 10.72
C ALA A 216 10.26 -5.94 11.01
N ARG A 217 11.05 -6.22 9.97
CA ARG A 217 12.41 -6.78 10.15
C ARG A 217 13.33 -5.87 10.96
N LYS A 218 13.27 -4.55 10.74
CA LYS A 218 14.03 -3.57 11.53
C LYS A 218 13.58 -3.57 12.98
N LEU A 219 12.27 -3.56 13.23
CA LEU A 219 11.69 -3.62 14.57
C LEU A 219 12.06 -4.92 15.28
N TYR A 220 11.92 -6.07 14.64
CA TYR A 220 12.34 -7.36 15.21
C TYR A 220 13.82 -7.36 15.61
N LYS A 221 14.69 -6.80 14.76
CA LYS A 221 16.12 -6.70 15.04
C LYS A 221 16.40 -5.82 16.25
N GLU A 222 15.73 -4.67 16.33
CA GLU A 222 15.86 -3.71 17.45
C GLU A 222 15.37 -4.33 18.76
N ILE A 223 14.21 -4.97 18.74
CA ILE A 223 13.59 -5.60 19.91
C ILE A 223 14.46 -6.74 20.41
N ARG A 224 14.93 -7.62 19.54
CA ARG A 224 15.81 -8.75 19.91
C ARG A 224 17.20 -8.33 20.35
N ALA A 225 17.64 -7.13 20.00
CA ALA A 225 18.91 -6.57 20.47
C ALA A 225 18.81 -5.94 21.87
N THR A 226 17.60 -5.83 22.42
CA THR A 226 17.36 -5.26 23.75
C THR A 226 17.73 -6.28 24.82
N ASP A 227 18.45 -5.83 25.84
CA ASP A 227 18.93 -6.68 26.93
C ASP A 227 17.77 -7.35 27.66
N GLY A 228 17.90 -8.65 27.91
CA GLY A 228 16.90 -9.46 28.59
C GLY A 228 15.72 -9.90 27.74
N VAL A 229 15.64 -9.53 26.47
CA VAL A 229 14.69 -10.08 25.51
C VAL A 229 15.27 -11.36 24.90
N ILE A 230 14.63 -12.50 25.16
CA ILE A 230 15.03 -13.81 24.62
C ILE A 230 14.54 -13.92 23.17
N SER A 231 13.29 -13.59 22.93
CA SER A 231 12.64 -13.65 21.61
C SER A 231 11.58 -12.56 21.46
N ALA A 232 11.23 -12.26 20.22
CA ALA A 232 10.10 -11.40 19.87
C ALA A 232 9.25 -12.15 18.84
N ILE A 233 7.95 -12.21 19.09
CA ILE A 233 6.97 -13.02 18.35
C ILE A 233 5.66 -12.26 18.15
N ASP A 234 4.82 -12.72 17.26
CA ASP A 234 3.44 -12.25 17.02
C ASP A 234 3.37 -10.73 16.81
N MET A 235 4.28 -10.20 16.01
CA MET A 235 4.25 -8.78 15.71
C MET A 235 3.07 -8.46 14.78
N MET A 236 2.19 -7.57 15.22
CA MET A 236 1.16 -6.97 14.40
C MET A 236 1.47 -5.49 14.17
N LEU A 237 1.39 -5.05 12.91
CA LEU A 237 1.57 -3.65 12.54
C LEU A 237 0.32 -3.15 11.82
N HIS A 238 -0.29 -2.11 12.37
CA HIS A 238 -1.44 -1.43 11.77
C HIS A 238 -1.01 -0.12 11.15
N ASP A 239 -1.37 0.07 9.88
CA ASP A 239 -1.11 1.27 9.12
C ASP A 239 -2.30 2.24 9.26
N TYR A 240 -2.03 3.43 9.78
CA TYR A 240 -3.00 4.52 9.90
C TYR A 240 -2.71 5.67 8.93
N GLY A 241 -1.93 5.39 7.93
CA GLY A 241 -1.51 6.34 6.90
C GLY A 241 0.01 6.50 6.89
N PRO A 242 0.54 7.22 5.92
CA PRO A 242 1.98 7.37 5.75
C PRO A 242 2.67 7.86 7.02
N ASP A 243 3.73 7.16 7.39
CA ASP A 243 4.56 7.44 8.58
C ASP A 243 3.79 7.40 9.92
N ARG A 244 2.66 6.68 10.00
CA ARG A 244 1.89 6.50 11.24
C ARG A 244 1.49 5.04 11.43
N TYR A 245 2.17 4.38 12.36
CA TYR A 245 1.96 2.97 12.65
C TYR A 245 1.62 2.76 14.11
N SER A 246 0.77 1.79 14.37
CA SER A 246 0.55 1.23 15.69
C SER A 246 0.79 -0.27 15.64
N GLY A 247 1.43 -0.82 16.61
CA GLY A 247 1.73 -2.25 16.62
C GLY A 247 1.69 -2.85 17.99
N SER A 248 1.63 -4.18 18.00
CA SER A 248 1.85 -4.99 19.18
C SER A 248 2.87 -6.08 18.85
N VAL A 249 3.60 -6.51 19.86
CA VAL A 249 4.56 -7.60 19.76
C VAL A 249 4.63 -8.29 21.11
N ASN A 250 4.72 -9.62 21.11
CA ASN A 250 4.99 -10.39 22.31
C ASN A 250 6.49 -10.60 22.44
N ILE A 251 7.03 -10.44 23.64
CA ILE A 251 8.44 -10.71 23.93
C ILE A 251 8.55 -11.81 24.98
N GLU A 252 9.48 -12.73 24.76
CA GLU A 252 9.86 -13.74 25.73
C GLU A 252 10.97 -13.20 26.62
N ILE A 253 10.81 -13.32 27.92
CA ILE A 253 11.77 -12.91 28.95
C ILE A 253 11.96 -14.02 29.98
N ASP A 254 13.11 -14.04 30.65
CA ASP A 254 13.35 -14.97 31.74
C ASP A 254 12.38 -14.70 32.91
N HIS A 255 11.65 -15.74 33.33
CA HIS A 255 10.70 -15.68 34.43
C HIS A 255 11.29 -15.22 35.79
N LYS A 256 12.60 -15.26 35.93
CA LYS A 256 13.32 -14.80 37.11
C LYS A 256 13.51 -13.30 37.20
N ARG A 257 13.28 -12.57 36.10
CA ARG A 257 13.42 -11.10 36.09
C ARG A 257 12.25 -10.44 36.78
N SER A 258 12.54 -9.37 37.50
CA SER A 258 11.49 -8.57 38.12
C SER A 258 10.73 -7.74 37.08
N ILE A 259 9.43 -7.54 37.28
CA ILE A 259 8.60 -6.70 36.41
C ILE A 259 9.15 -5.28 36.32
N GLY A 260 9.76 -4.75 37.39
CA GLY A 260 10.33 -3.41 37.41
C GLY A 260 11.51 -3.25 36.44
N GLU A 261 12.45 -4.20 36.42
CA GLU A 261 13.58 -4.20 35.49
C GLU A 261 13.11 -4.31 34.02
N VAL A 262 12.18 -5.20 33.77
CA VAL A 262 11.61 -5.41 32.44
C VAL A 262 10.89 -4.16 31.97
N TYR A 263 10.10 -3.50 32.84
CA TYR A 263 9.38 -2.28 32.50
C TYR A 263 10.31 -1.14 32.06
N GLU A 264 11.42 -0.91 32.78
CA GLU A 264 12.35 0.16 32.43
C GLU A 264 12.97 -0.04 31.04
N GLU A 265 13.31 -1.27 30.69
CA GLU A 265 13.92 -1.59 29.40
C GLU A 265 12.91 -1.49 28.26
N ILE A 266 11.70 -2.05 28.44
CA ILE A 266 10.63 -1.95 27.46
C ILE A 266 10.23 -0.49 27.23
N HIS A 267 10.13 0.31 28.29
CA HIS A 267 9.75 1.72 28.15
C HIS A 267 10.81 2.51 27.37
N ARG A 268 12.10 2.27 27.62
CA ARG A 268 13.17 2.86 26.81
C ARG A 268 13.11 2.43 25.33
N LEU A 269 12.81 1.17 25.10
CA LEU A 269 12.64 0.62 23.75
C LEU A 269 11.43 1.24 23.04
N GLN A 270 10.28 1.38 23.74
CA GLN A 270 9.09 2.05 23.19
C GLN A 270 9.38 3.48 22.72
N LEU A 271 10.07 4.26 23.56
CA LEU A 271 10.44 5.63 23.21
C LEU A 271 11.36 5.67 21.99
N ARG A 272 12.35 4.81 21.91
CA ARG A 272 13.27 4.71 20.76
C ARG A 272 12.54 4.33 19.48
N ILE A 273 11.66 3.31 19.54
CA ILE A 273 10.86 2.88 18.39
C ILE A 273 9.94 4.00 17.92
N MET A 274 9.33 4.75 18.86
CA MET A 274 8.49 5.88 18.51
C MET A 274 9.27 7.01 17.83
N GLU A 275 10.46 7.34 18.34
CA GLU A 275 11.30 8.41 17.80
C GLU A 275 11.90 8.06 16.43
N GLU A 276 12.38 6.82 16.26
CA GLU A 276 13.11 6.42 15.06
C GLU A 276 12.20 5.93 13.94
N TYR A 277 11.14 5.18 14.28
CA TYR A 277 10.28 4.50 13.29
C TYR A 277 8.86 5.06 13.23
N HIS A 278 8.49 6.01 14.10
CA HIS A 278 7.13 6.56 14.23
C HIS A 278 6.06 5.47 14.48
N VAL A 279 6.42 4.43 15.23
CA VAL A 279 5.54 3.33 15.60
C VAL A 279 5.19 3.41 17.08
N THR A 280 3.89 3.47 17.39
CA THR A 280 3.40 3.27 18.76
C THR A 280 3.31 1.78 19.03
N MET A 281 4.24 1.21 19.82
CA MET A 281 4.31 -0.23 20.06
C MET A 281 3.79 -0.59 21.45
N VAL A 282 2.96 -1.64 21.51
CA VAL A 282 2.52 -2.29 22.75
C VAL A 282 3.26 -3.62 22.88
N PHE A 283 3.81 -3.89 24.07
CA PHE A 283 4.53 -5.13 24.34
C PHE A 283 3.70 -6.05 25.24
N GLY A 284 3.40 -7.26 24.74
CA GLY A 284 3.00 -8.39 25.55
C GLY A 284 4.24 -9.06 26.16
N ILE A 285 4.13 -9.60 27.35
CA ILE A 285 5.25 -10.24 28.06
C ILE A 285 4.91 -11.71 28.26
N TYR A 286 5.75 -12.59 27.76
CA TYR A 286 5.76 -14.01 28.06
C TYR A 286 6.95 -14.35 28.95
N ALA A 287 6.66 -14.75 30.19
CA ALA A 287 7.69 -15.25 31.09
C ALA A 287 8.01 -16.70 30.72
N VAL A 288 9.24 -16.99 30.30
CA VAL A 288 9.67 -18.34 29.92
C VAL A 288 10.71 -18.89 30.89
N ASP A 289 10.66 -20.20 31.10
CA ASP A 289 11.67 -20.95 31.82
C ASP A 289 12.52 -21.74 30.82
N GLU A 290 13.79 -21.44 30.69
CA GLU A 290 14.71 -22.15 29.80
C GLU A 290 15.64 -23.14 30.52
N ASP A 291 15.71 -23.09 31.85
CA ASP A 291 16.74 -23.76 32.63
C ASP A 291 16.24 -25.01 33.35
N THR A 292 14.96 -25.12 33.63
CA THR A 292 14.42 -26.28 34.35
C THR A 292 14.48 -27.52 33.47
N SER A 293 15.00 -28.64 33.99
CA SER A 293 15.19 -29.91 33.26
C SER A 293 13.93 -30.36 32.54
N ASP A 294 12.78 -30.25 33.21
CA ASP A 294 11.48 -30.67 32.66
C ASP A 294 11.10 -29.86 31.42
N ILE A 295 11.31 -28.54 31.47
CA ILE A 295 11.02 -27.66 30.32
C ILE A 295 11.94 -27.91 29.14
N VAL A 296 13.23 -28.19 29.40
CA VAL A 296 14.20 -28.52 28.34
C VAL A 296 13.77 -29.80 27.59
N ASP A 297 13.33 -30.80 28.33
CA ASP A 297 12.89 -32.06 27.74
C ASP A 297 11.54 -31.90 26.98
N ILE A 298 10.58 -31.14 27.55
CA ILE A 298 9.34 -30.80 26.89
C ILE A 298 9.61 -30.01 25.59
N ARG A 299 10.45 -28.98 25.62
CA ARG A 299 10.86 -28.18 24.46
C ARG A 299 11.43 -29.08 23.34
N ARG A 300 12.30 -30.03 23.71
CA ARG A 300 12.86 -31.00 22.74
C ARG A 300 11.79 -31.91 22.16
N TYR A 301 10.81 -32.31 22.97
CA TYR A 301 9.73 -33.18 22.53
C TYR A 301 8.77 -32.45 21.57
N ILE A 302 8.36 -31.22 21.90
CA ILE A 302 7.57 -30.36 21.01
C ILE A 302 8.32 -30.10 19.70
N GLY A 303 9.63 -29.84 19.76
CA GLY A 303 10.45 -29.62 18.57
C GLY A 303 10.47 -30.80 17.59
N LYS A 304 10.23 -32.05 18.06
CA LYS A 304 10.06 -33.20 17.17
C LYS A 304 8.72 -33.15 16.45
N PHE A 305 7.66 -32.74 17.13
CA PHE A 305 6.32 -32.58 16.53
C PHE A 305 6.36 -31.53 15.43
N VAL A 306 6.97 -30.37 15.70
CA VAL A 306 7.11 -29.27 14.73
C VAL A 306 7.86 -29.74 13.47
N ARG A 307 8.93 -30.53 13.61
CA ARG A 307 9.73 -31.01 12.46
C ARG A 307 9.01 -31.99 11.56
N VAL A 308 8.02 -32.71 12.09
CA VAL A 308 7.28 -33.75 11.34
C VAL A 308 6.06 -33.15 10.64
N ASN A 309 5.53 -32.04 11.14
CA ASN A 309 4.33 -31.39 10.59
C ASN A 309 4.72 -30.20 9.71
N GLU A 310 4.60 -30.35 8.40
CA GLU A 310 5.02 -29.37 7.40
C GLU A 310 4.34 -27.99 7.56
N HIS A 311 3.12 -27.96 8.10
CA HIS A 311 2.36 -26.74 8.31
C HIS A 311 2.66 -26.01 9.62
N VAL A 312 3.47 -26.60 10.51
CA VAL A 312 3.86 -25.99 11.77
C VAL A 312 5.26 -25.40 11.62
N LYS A 313 5.36 -24.06 11.70
CA LYS A 313 6.62 -23.34 11.51
C LYS A 313 7.49 -23.33 12.76
N SER A 314 6.86 -23.04 13.91
CA SER A 314 7.56 -22.89 15.20
C SER A 314 6.58 -23.05 16.35
N PHE A 315 7.12 -22.95 17.57
CA PHE A 315 6.33 -22.85 18.80
C PHE A 315 6.96 -21.84 19.74
N HIS A 316 6.13 -21.21 20.56
CA HIS A 316 6.49 -20.13 21.46
C HIS A 316 5.72 -20.20 22.77
N ALA A 317 5.98 -19.27 23.70
CA ALA A 317 5.27 -19.10 24.96
C ALA A 317 5.22 -20.37 25.81
N LEU A 318 6.28 -21.21 25.76
CA LEU A 318 6.32 -22.45 26.52
C LEU A 318 6.50 -22.17 28.02
N TYR A 319 5.46 -22.44 28.80
CA TYR A 319 5.45 -22.24 30.25
C TYR A 319 4.72 -23.37 30.95
N LEU A 320 5.34 -23.90 32.01
CA LEU A 320 4.73 -24.91 32.89
C LEU A 320 4.35 -24.31 34.23
N SER A 321 3.05 -24.19 34.47
CA SER A 321 2.55 -23.83 35.80
C SER A 321 2.61 -25.02 36.74
N LYS A 322 3.53 -24.96 37.71
CA LYS A 322 3.67 -26.02 38.73
C LYS A 322 2.48 -26.05 39.70
N GLU A 323 1.76 -24.94 39.87
CA GLU A 323 0.61 -24.86 40.76
C GLU A 323 -0.61 -25.59 40.20
N THR A 324 -0.87 -25.41 38.89
CA THR A 324 -2.04 -25.98 38.22
C THR A 324 -1.75 -27.27 37.43
N GLY A 325 -0.44 -27.58 37.19
CA GLY A 325 -0.05 -28.68 36.31
C GLY A 325 -0.38 -28.41 34.84
N THR A 326 -0.52 -27.14 34.45
CA THR A 326 -0.89 -26.76 33.08
C THR A 326 0.35 -26.36 32.30
N LEU A 327 0.52 -26.96 31.13
CA LEU A 327 1.54 -26.60 30.15
C LEU A 327 0.91 -25.69 29.07
N TYR A 328 1.40 -24.47 28.99
CA TYR A 328 1.03 -23.48 27.98
C TYR A 328 2.01 -23.55 26.81
N CYS A 329 1.50 -23.47 25.60
CA CYS A 329 2.31 -23.46 24.39
C CYS A 329 1.51 -22.88 23.22
N ASP A 330 2.15 -22.05 22.39
CA ASP A 330 1.58 -21.50 21.18
C ASP A 330 2.28 -22.12 19.97
N LEU A 331 1.51 -22.62 18.99
CA LEU A 331 2.03 -23.13 17.72
C LEU A 331 1.76 -22.11 16.61
N ILE A 332 2.82 -21.77 15.88
CA ILE A 332 2.74 -20.92 14.70
C ILE A 332 2.60 -21.80 13.47
N VAL A 333 1.52 -21.59 12.72
CA VAL A 333 1.18 -22.39 11.55
C VAL A 333 1.15 -21.56 10.27
N ASP A 334 1.22 -22.26 9.13
CA ASP A 334 1.05 -21.64 7.82
C ASP A 334 -0.43 -21.24 7.59
N TYR A 335 -0.68 -20.12 6.91
CA TYR A 335 -2.00 -19.69 6.47
C TYR A 335 -2.74 -20.72 5.59
N ALA A 336 -1.99 -21.57 4.91
CA ALA A 336 -2.57 -22.62 4.07
C ALA A 336 -3.24 -23.77 4.85
N LEU A 337 -3.02 -23.84 6.17
CA LEU A 337 -3.59 -24.90 7.00
C LEU A 337 -5.08 -24.65 7.25
N GLY A 338 -5.94 -25.49 6.66
CA GLY A 338 -7.40 -25.40 6.78
C GLY A 338 -8.04 -26.14 7.97
N GLY A 339 -7.25 -26.83 8.78
CA GLY A 339 -7.76 -27.76 9.82
C GLY A 339 -7.11 -27.55 11.19
N TRP A 340 -7.24 -26.37 11.79
CA TRP A 340 -6.61 -26.02 13.07
C TRP A 340 -7.09 -26.91 14.23
N GLU A 341 -8.35 -27.29 14.26
CA GLU A 341 -8.88 -28.17 15.31
C GLU A 341 -8.25 -29.57 15.25
N GLU A 342 -8.08 -30.14 14.05
CA GLU A 342 -7.44 -31.46 13.87
C GLU A 342 -5.96 -31.41 14.31
N LEU A 343 -5.26 -30.36 14.00
CA LEU A 343 -3.87 -30.14 14.45
C LEU A 343 -3.81 -30.02 15.96
N LYS A 344 -4.74 -29.26 16.56
CA LYS A 344 -4.84 -29.07 18.01
C LYS A 344 -5.05 -30.39 18.72
N GLU A 345 -6.01 -31.18 18.28
CA GLU A 345 -6.29 -32.51 18.84
C GLU A 345 -5.06 -33.44 18.70
N SER A 346 -4.44 -33.45 17.53
CA SER A 346 -3.23 -34.26 17.26
C SER A 346 -2.06 -33.87 18.17
N PHE A 347 -1.84 -32.54 18.38
CA PHE A 347 -0.81 -32.05 19.28
C PHE A 347 -1.10 -32.43 20.73
N ILE A 348 -2.34 -32.25 21.20
CA ILE A 348 -2.73 -32.62 22.56
C ILE A 348 -2.54 -34.13 22.78
N GLU A 349 -2.98 -34.98 21.83
CA GLU A 349 -2.79 -36.42 21.91
C GLU A 349 -1.29 -36.78 21.93
N TYR A 350 -0.48 -36.13 21.07
CA TYR A 350 0.96 -36.32 21.04
C TYR A 350 1.60 -36.01 22.40
N MET A 351 1.24 -34.85 22.98
CA MET A 351 1.78 -34.43 24.28
C MET A 351 1.33 -35.34 25.43
N LYS A 352 0.08 -35.77 25.45
CA LYS A 352 -0.47 -36.67 26.47
C LYS A 352 0.15 -38.07 26.48
N LYS A 353 0.70 -38.53 25.37
CA LYS A 353 1.46 -39.81 25.31
C LYS A 353 2.73 -39.79 26.17
N GLN A 354 3.42 -38.65 26.25
CA GLN A 354 4.67 -38.51 27.01
C GLN A 354 4.49 -37.85 28.36
N TYR A 355 3.50 -36.93 28.47
CA TYR A 355 3.25 -36.13 29.66
C TYR A 355 1.75 -36.16 30.01
N PRO A 356 1.23 -37.34 30.45
CA PRO A 356 -0.19 -37.51 30.76
C PRO A 356 -0.63 -36.70 31.99
N GLU A 357 0.32 -36.33 32.85
CA GLU A 357 0.10 -35.58 34.10
C GLU A 357 -0.23 -34.10 33.88
N TYR A 358 0.20 -33.50 32.76
CA TYR A 358 -0.02 -32.09 32.50
C TYR A 358 -1.29 -31.84 31.72
N GLU A 359 -2.03 -30.81 32.07
CA GLU A 359 -3.08 -30.25 31.24
C GLU A 359 -2.43 -29.40 30.13
N ILE A 360 -2.85 -29.56 28.87
CA ILE A 360 -2.26 -28.84 27.74
C ILE A 360 -3.17 -27.71 27.34
N SER A 361 -2.68 -26.48 27.52
CA SER A 361 -3.30 -25.25 27.00
C SER A 361 -2.58 -24.81 25.74
N LEU A 362 -3.19 -25.05 24.60
CA LEU A 362 -2.59 -24.78 23.28
C LEU A 362 -3.34 -23.66 22.56
N THR A 363 -2.58 -22.66 22.10
CA THR A 363 -3.02 -21.66 21.14
C THR A 363 -2.43 -22.00 19.77
N ILE A 364 -3.19 -21.81 18.70
CA ILE A 364 -2.69 -21.93 17.32
C ILE A 364 -2.84 -20.56 16.67
N GLU A 365 -1.73 -20.06 16.13
CA GLU A 365 -1.66 -18.73 15.52
C GLU A 365 -0.94 -18.78 14.18
N THR A 366 -1.15 -17.74 13.38
CA THR A 366 -0.40 -17.53 12.14
C THR A 366 0.56 -16.37 12.30
N GLU A 367 1.67 -16.38 11.60
CA GLU A 367 2.61 -15.26 11.60
C GLU A 367 2.00 -14.06 10.85
N PHE A 368 1.83 -12.93 11.53
CA PHE A 368 1.17 -11.74 10.96
C PHE A 368 2.09 -10.90 10.08
N VAL A 369 3.41 -11.01 10.22
CA VAL A 369 4.41 -10.23 9.48
C VAL A 369 5.61 -11.10 9.10
#